data_9b2ad03ed62ccc8158f9b42ffad98496
#
_entry.id   9b2ad03ed62ccc8158f9b42ffad98496
#
_cell.length_a   1.000
_cell.length_b   1.000
_cell.length_c   1.000
_cell.angle_alpha   90.00
_cell.angle_beta   90.00
_cell.angle_gamma   90.00
#
_symmetry.space_group_name_H-M   'P 1'
#
loop_
_entity.id
_entity.type
_entity.pdbx_description
1 polymer ?
#
loop_
_entity_poly.entity_id
_entity_poly.type
_entity_poly.pdbx_seq_one_letter_code
_entity_poly.pdbx_strand_id
1 'polypeptide(L)'
;MALFNDEEQQRIRVAIEDAEKHTSGQIRVCIEKTCNEAVLDRAAKYFHKLDMHKTKHRNGVLIYVATVDRKFAIIGDKGINKVVPPDFWDSTKEDMLEHFKLGDLVEGIVTGLEIAGEHLQKFFPHGAGDTNELSDDIAFMDGE
;
A
#
# COMPACT_ATOMS: atom_id res chain seq x y z
N MET A 1 -4.01 23.10 -2.70
CA MET A 1 -4.13 22.67 -1.29
C MET A 1 -3.81 21.18 -1.19
N ALA A 2 -2.93 20.80 -0.28
CA ALA A 2 -2.57 19.41 -0.09
C ALA A 2 -3.71 18.63 0.55
N LEU A 3 -3.94 17.40 0.11
CA LEU A 3 -4.95 16.51 0.68
C LEU A 3 -4.63 16.15 2.13
N PHE A 4 -3.35 15.88 2.40
CA PHE A 4 -2.87 15.59 3.74
C PHE A 4 -1.93 16.70 4.18
N ASN A 5 -2.02 17.10 5.45
CA ASN A 5 -1.03 18.01 6.02
C ASN A 5 0.29 17.27 6.28
N ASP A 6 1.32 18.00 6.69
CA ASP A 6 2.65 17.41 6.89
C ASP A 6 2.66 16.33 7.97
N GLU A 7 1.90 16.51 9.04
CA GLU A 7 1.79 15.51 10.11
C GLU A 7 1.14 14.22 9.62
N GLU A 8 0.10 14.35 8.81
CA GLU A 8 -0.61 13.20 8.25
C GLU A 8 0.28 12.43 7.28
N GLN A 9 1.01 13.14 6.41
CA GLN A 9 1.95 12.50 5.50
C GLN A 9 3.06 11.78 6.26
N GLN A 10 3.59 12.42 7.31
CA GLN A 10 4.63 11.81 8.13
C GLN A 10 4.10 10.57 8.86
N ARG A 11 2.88 10.62 9.34
CA ARG A 11 2.26 9.46 10.00
C ARG A 11 2.16 8.27 9.06
N ILE A 12 1.76 8.50 7.81
CA ILE A 12 1.68 7.42 6.81
C ILE A 12 3.09 6.90 6.49
N ARG A 13 4.05 7.80 6.29
CA ARG A 13 5.44 7.41 6.01
C ARG A 13 6.03 6.55 7.13
N VAL A 14 5.85 6.95 8.38
CA VAL A 14 6.33 6.19 9.53
C VAL A 14 5.67 4.82 9.58
N ALA A 15 4.37 4.74 9.27
CA ALA A 15 3.67 3.46 9.22
C ALA A 15 4.24 2.54 8.13
N ILE A 16 4.64 3.10 6.98
CA ILE A 16 5.31 2.32 5.93
C ILE A 16 6.66 1.81 6.44
N GLU A 17 7.46 2.67 7.02
CA GLU A 17 8.78 2.31 7.56
C GLU A 17 8.66 1.21 8.60
N ASP A 18 7.72 1.35 9.53
CA ASP A 18 7.49 0.35 10.58
C ASP A 18 7.02 -0.97 10.00
N ALA A 19 6.12 -0.92 9.00
CA ALA A 19 5.61 -2.12 8.34
C ALA A 19 6.73 -2.89 7.64
N GLU A 20 7.71 -2.19 7.08
CA GLU A 20 8.82 -2.81 6.35
C GLU A 20 9.97 -3.28 7.25
N LYS A 21 9.95 -2.94 8.53
CA LYS A 21 11.07 -3.13 9.44
C LYS A 21 11.49 -4.59 9.60
N HIS A 22 10.55 -5.52 9.58
CA HIS A 22 10.80 -6.94 9.85
C HIS A 22 10.47 -7.84 8.66
N THR A 23 10.40 -7.26 7.46
CA THR A 23 10.11 -8.00 6.24
C THR A 23 10.99 -7.52 5.09
N SER A 24 11.27 -8.41 4.14
CA SER A 24 11.88 -8.03 2.87
C SER A 24 10.87 -7.41 1.92
N GLY A 25 9.58 -7.49 2.23
CA GLY A 25 8.51 -6.91 1.41
C GLY A 25 8.61 -5.41 1.31
N GLN A 26 8.15 -4.87 0.19
CA GLN A 26 8.17 -3.43 -0.10
C GLN A 26 6.75 -2.92 -0.22
N ILE A 27 6.44 -1.79 0.44
CA ILE A 27 5.08 -1.26 0.46
C ILE A 27 5.09 0.18 -0.05
N ARG A 28 4.14 0.51 -0.93
CA ARG A 28 3.91 1.89 -1.35
C ARG A 28 2.44 2.26 -1.20
N VAL A 29 2.21 3.53 -0.94
CA VAL A 29 0.87 4.13 -0.91
C VAL A 29 0.76 5.09 -2.07
N CYS A 30 -0.29 4.94 -2.87
CA CYS A 30 -0.56 5.75 -4.05
C CYS A 30 -1.92 6.43 -3.90
N ILE A 31 -1.94 7.74 -4.01
CA ILE A 31 -3.14 8.56 -3.78
C ILE A 31 -3.47 9.36 -5.03
N GLU A 32 -4.73 9.35 -5.43
CA GLU A 32 -5.25 10.28 -6.44
C GLU A 32 -6.69 10.63 -6.09
N LYS A 33 -7.27 11.61 -6.79
CA LYS A 33 -8.63 12.07 -6.50
C LYS A 33 -9.68 11.18 -7.13
N THR A 34 -9.54 10.87 -8.39
CA THR A 34 -10.56 10.16 -9.16
C THR A 34 -10.01 8.91 -9.83
N CYS A 35 -10.89 7.95 -10.06
CA CYS A 35 -10.57 6.73 -10.79
C CYS A 35 -11.75 6.36 -11.67
N ASN A 36 -11.63 6.59 -12.98
CA ASN A 36 -12.72 6.36 -13.94
C ASN A 36 -12.57 5.05 -14.70
N GLU A 37 -11.97 4.06 -14.07
CA GLU A 37 -11.87 2.70 -14.58
C GLU A 37 -11.99 1.73 -13.39
N ALA A 38 -11.91 0.43 -13.64
CA ALA A 38 -11.91 -0.55 -12.55
C ALA A 38 -10.72 -0.29 -11.63
N VAL A 39 -10.96 -0.28 -10.33
CA VAL A 39 -9.93 0.12 -9.35
C VAL A 39 -8.71 -0.80 -9.38
N LEU A 40 -8.91 -2.10 -9.63
CA LEU A 40 -7.79 -3.04 -9.71
C LEU A 40 -6.95 -2.80 -10.96
N ASP A 41 -7.57 -2.44 -12.08
CA ASP A 41 -6.84 -2.11 -13.31
C ASP A 41 -6.00 -0.84 -13.13
N ARG A 42 -6.56 0.16 -12.46
CA ARG A 42 -5.86 1.40 -12.18
C ARG A 42 -4.67 1.16 -11.26
N ALA A 43 -4.88 0.39 -10.20
CA ALA A 43 -3.81 0.03 -9.26
C ALA A 43 -2.68 -0.72 -9.97
N ALA A 44 -3.03 -1.66 -10.86
CA ALA A 44 -2.02 -2.41 -11.62
C ALA A 44 -1.19 -1.50 -12.53
N LYS A 45 -1.80 -0.50 -13.16
CA LYS A 45 -1.06 0.47 -13.97
C LYS A 45 -0.06 1.25 -13.15
N TYR A 46 -0.46 1.71 -11.96
CA TYR A 46 0.45 2.46 -11.08
C TYR A 46 1.52 1.57 -10.49
N PHE A 47 1.20 0.32 -10.20
CA PHE A 47 2.17 -0.67 -9.74
C PHE A 47 3.34 -0.74 -10.73
N HIS A 48 3.04 -0.82 -12.01
CA HIS A 48 4.04 -0.85 -13.07
C HIS A 48 4.76 0.49 -13.21
N LYS A 49 4.01 1.58 -13.21
CA LYS A 49 4.56 2.93 -13.37
C LYS A 49 5.54 3.28 -12.24
N LEU A 50 5.30 2.81 -11.04
CA LEU A 50 6.16 3.04 -9.88
C LEU A 50 7.29 1.99 -9.77
N ASP A 51 7.48 1.16 -10.79
CA ASP A 51 8.51 0.12 -10.84
C ASP A 51 8.44 -0.89 -9.70
N MET A 52 7.26 -1.12 -9.17
CA MET A 52 7.08 -2.03 -8.03
C MET A 52 7.29 -3.50 -8.42
N HIS A 53 7.23 -3.80 -9.71
CA HIS A 53 7.51 -5.14 -10.24
C HIS A 53 9.01 -5.44 -10.32
N LYS A 54 9.87 -4.46 -10.00
CA LYS A 54 11.33 -4.59 -10.13
C LYS A 54 12.04 -4.94 -8.82
N THR A 55 11.30 -5.40 -7.82
CA THR A 55 11.93 -5.80 -6.56
C THR A 55 12.53 -7.21 -6.68
N LYS A 56 13.57 -7.46 -5.90
CA LYS A 56 14.33 -8.73 -5.93
C LYS A 56 13.43 -9.95 -5.71
N HIS A 57 12.53 -9.88 -4.73
CA HIS A 57 11.68 -11.00 -4.35
C HIS A 57 10.27 -10.95 -4.93
N ARG A 58 9.98 -9.95 -5.77
CA ARG A 58 8.65 -9.75 -6.35
C ARG A 58 7.56 -9.73 -5.27
N ASN A 59 7.85 -9.06 -4.16
CA ASN A 59 6.99 -8.99 -2.99
C ASN A 59 6.56 -7.56 -2.63
N GLY A 60 6.40 -6.72 -3.64
CA GLY A 60 5.84 -5.38 -3.47
C GLY A 60 4.35 -5.42 -3.20
N VAL A 61 3.86 -4.51 -2.36
CA VAL A 61 2.43 -4.32 -2.08
C VAL A 61 2.09 -2.86 -2.32
N LEU A 62 1.06 -2.61 -3.11
CA LEU A 62 0.55 -1.27 -3.36
C LEU A 62 -0.81 -1.10 -2.70
N ILE A 63 -0.93 -0.04 -1.89
CA ILE A 63 -2.21 0.44 -1.41
C ILE A 63 -2.57 1.66 -2.25
N TYR A 64 -3.64 1.56 -3.02
CA TYR A 64 -4.12 2.62 -3.90
C TYR A 64 -5.43 3.18 -3.39
N VAL A 65 -5.55 4.51 -3.31
CA VAL A 65 -6.76 5.18 -2.85
C VAL A 65 -7.13 6.33 -3.80
N ALA A 66 -8.35 6.29 -4.33
CA ALA A 66 -8.95 7.40 -5.07
C ALA A 66 -9.93 8.09 -4.12
N THR A 67 -9.56 9.26 -3.62
CA THR A 67 -10.22 9.88 -2.48
C THR A 67 -11.60 10.46 -2.78
N VAL A 68 -11.76 11.07 -3.96
CA VAL A 68 -13.05 11.66 -4.37
C VAL A 68 -14.04 10.56 -4.78
N ASP A 69 -13.58 9.61 -5.57
CA ASP A 69 -14.42 8.50 -6.06
C ASP A 69 -14.64 7.42 -5.01
N ARG A 70 -13.96 7.50 -3.87
CA ARG A 70 -14.09 6.57 -2.75
C ARG A 70 -13.85 5.12 -3.16
N LYS A 71 -12.81 4.91 -3.94
CA LYS A 71 -12.36 3.59 -4.38
C LYS A 71 -10.98 3.33 -3.82
N PHE A 72 -10.69 2.08 -3.47
CA PHE A 72 -9.34 1.70 -3.05
C PHE A 72 -9.06 0.25 -3.38
N ALA A 73 -7.77 -0.10 -3.41
CA ALA A 73 -7.34 -1.47 -3.68
C ALA A 73 -6.02 -1.74 -2.96
N ILE A 74 -5.81 -3.02 -2.65
CA ILE A 74 -4.52 -3.52 -2.21
C ILE A 74 -4.13 -4.59 -3.21
N ILE A 75 -2.95 -4.46 -3.81
CA ILE A 75 -2.45 -5.48 -4.72
C ILE A 75 -1.03 -5.87 -4.34
N GLY A 76 -0.74 -7.17 -4.44
CA GLY A 76 0.59 -7.71 -4.23
C GLY A 76 1.17 -8.24 -5.51
N ASP A 77 2.50 -8.22 -5.60
CA ASP A 77 3.21 -8.75 -6.75
C ASP A 77 3.11 -10.28 -6.78
N LYS A 78 3.57 -10.86 -7.87
CA LYS A 78 3.46 -12.31 -8.11
C LYS A 78 4.15 -13.17 -7.06
N GLY A 79 5.23 -12.68 -6.44
CA GLY A 79 5.90 -13.39 -5.36
C GLY A 79 5.01 -13.57 -4.13
N ILE A 80 4.10 -12.62 -3.89
CA ILE A 80 3.12 -12.72 -2.83
C ILE A 80 1.98 -13.65 -3.25
N ASN A 81 1.47 -13.46 -4.46
CA ASN A 81 0.32 -14.23 -4.95
C ASN A 81 0.59 -15.72 -5.04
N LYS A 82 1.85 -16.14 -5.12
CA LYS A 82 2.24 -17.56 -5.13
C LYS A 82 2.02 -18.24 -3.78
N VAL A 83 2.09 -17.49 -2.68
CA VAL A 83 2.09 -18.06 -1.33
C VAL A 83 0.82 -17.76 -0.54
N VAL A 84 -0.07 -16.93 -1.06
CA VAL A 84 -1.30 -16.54 -0.38
C VAL A 84 -2.52 -16.88 -1.24
N PRO A 85 -3.69 -17.14 -0.62
CA PRO A 85 -4.91 -17.39 -1.37
C PRO A 85 -5.43 -16.11 -2.06
N PRO A 86 -6.32 -16.24 -3.08
CA PRO A 86 -6.83 -15.08 -3.82
C PRO A 86 -7.57 -14.06 -2.98
N ASP A 87 -8.17 -14.46 -1.85
CA ASP A 87 -8.95 -13.58 -0.97
C ASP A 87 -8.12 -13.07 0.22
N PHE A 88 -6.81 -13.19 0.15
CA PHE A 88 -5.90 -12.88 1.25
C PHE A 88 -6.09 -11.47 1.82
N TRP A 89 -6.31 -10.48 0.95
CA TRP A 89 -6.42 -9.08 1.37
C TRP A 89 -7.83 -8.65 1.76
N ASP A 90 -8.83 -9.54 1.66
CA ASP A 90 -10.22 -9.16 1.89
C ASP A 90 -10.49 -8.63 3.29
N SER A 91 -9.98 -9.30 4.32
CA SER A 91 -10.16 -8.84 5.70
C SER A 91 -9.43 -7.51 5.96
N THR A 92 -8.27 -7.33 5.35
CA THR A 92 -7.53 -6.06 5.45
C THR A 92 -8.34 -4.92 4.84
N LYS A 93 -8.94 -5.15 3.68
CA LYS A 93 -9.79 -4.16 3.02
C LYS A 93 -11.02 -3.82 3.85
N GLU A 94 -11.62 -4.82 4.51
CA GLU A 94 -12.77 -4.59 5.40
C GLU A 94 -12.40 -3.67 6.56
N ASP A 95 -11.25 -3.91 7.19
CA ASP A 95 -10.78 -3.10 8.31
C ASP A 95 -10.49 -1.66 7.88
N MET A 96 -9.87 -1.49 6.71
CA MET A 96 -9.63 -0.16 6.16
C MET A 96 -10.95 0.56 5.87
N LEU A 97 -11.90 -0.15 5.29
CA LEU A 97 -13.19 0.42 4.91
C LEU A 97 -13.96 0.95 6.11
N GLU A 98 -13.89 0.30 7.26
CA GLU A 98 -14.54 0.78 8.48
C GLU A 98 -14.07 2.19 8.84
N HIS A 99 -12.78 2.46 8.76
CA HIS A 99 -12.24 3.79 9.01
C HIS A 99 -12.65 4.78 7.92
N PHE A 100 -12.62 4.35 6.67
CA PHE A 100 -13.01 5.22 5.55
C PHE A 100 -14.48 5.66 5.66
N LYS A 101 -15.36 4.77 6.09
CA LYS A 101 -16.79 5.08 6.29
C LYS A 101 -17.00 6.14 7.38
N LEU A 102 -16.10 6.20 8.34
CA LEU A 102 -16.13 7.20 9.41
C LEU A 102 -15.47 8.52 9.00
N GLY A 103 -14.99 8.61 7.78
CA GLY A 103 -14.30 9.81 7.30
C GLY A 103 -12.85 9.88 7.73
N ASP A 104 -12.29 8.79 8.24
CA ASP A 104 -10.95 8.76 8.81
C ASP A 104 -9.97 8.10 7.83
N LEU A 105 -9.63 8.86 6.79
CA LEU A 105 -8.83 8.36 5.68
C LEU A 105 -7.42 7.93 6.12
N VAL A 106 -6.77 8.75 6.94
CA VAL A 106 -5.40 8.46 7.40
C VAL A 106 -5.38 7.18 8.24
N GLU A 107 -6.31 7.04 9.20
CA GLU A 107 -6.37 5.84 10.02
C GLU A 107 -6.66 4.58 9.20
N GLY A 108 -7.48 4.69 8.17
CA GLY A 108 -7.74 3.56 7.28
C GLY A 108 -6.49 3.12 6.55
N ILE A 109 -5.71 4.07 6.04
CA ILE A 109 -4.44 3.77 5.36
C ILE A 109 -3.43 3.16 6.34
N VAL A 110 -3.29 3.76 7.52
CA VAL A 110 -2.36 3.27 8.54
C VAL A 110 -2.72 1.85 8.99
N THR A 111 -4.01 1.58 9.19
CA THR A 111 -4.50 0.23 9.53
C THR A 111 -4.10 -0.77 8.45
N GLY A 112 -4.31 -0.42 7.19
CA GLY A 112 -3.91 -1.29 6.07
C GLY A 112 -2.42 -1.56 6.06
N LEU A 113 -1.61 -0.55 6.32
CA LEU A 113 -0.16 -0.69 6.38
C LEU A 113 0.29 -1.60 7.52
N GLU A 114 -0.30 -1.44 8.70
CA GLU A 114 0.03 -2.27 9.86
C GLU A 114 -0.28 -3.75 9.61
N ILE A 115 -1.46 -4.03 9.07
CA ILE A 115 -1.88 -5.40 8.76
C ILE A 115 -1.01 -5.99 7.65
N ALA A 116 -0.75 -5.21 6.60
CA ALA A 116 0.12 -5.66 5.51
C ALA A 116 1.51 -6.01 6.02
N GLY A 117 2.06 -5.17 6.91
CA GLY A 117 3.37 -5.43 7.52
C GLY A 117 3.40 -6.73 8.32
N GLU A 118 2.36 -7.00 9.10
CA GLU A 118 2.25 -8.25 9.85
C GLU A 118 2.22 -9.47 8.93
N HIS A 119 1.43 -9.39 7.86
CA HIS A 119 1.34 -10.48 6.89
C HIS A 119 2.66 -10.69 6.15
N LEU A 120 3.30 -9.59 5.71
CA LEU A 120 4.56 -9.69 4.99
C LEU A 120 5.68 -10.25 5.87
N GLN A 121 5.72 -9.88 7.15
CA GLN A 121 6.69 -10.44 8.09
C GLN A 121 6.57 -11.95 8.19
N LYS A 122 5.35 -12.46 8.15
CA LYS A 122 5.08 -13.88 8.26
C LYS A 122 5.59 -14.68 7.05
N PHE A 123 5.36 -14.15 5.85
CA PHE A 123 5.72 -14.87 4.60
C PHE A 123 7.07 -14.45 4.03
N PHE A 124 7.51 -13.25 4.30
CA PHE A 124 8.75 -12.68 3.77
C PHE A 124 9.52 -11.98 4.90
N PRO A 125 10.07 -12.75 5.86
CA PRO A 125 10.85 -12.13 6.94
C PRO A 125 12.09 -11.43 6.38
N HIS A 126 12.56 -10.40 7.09
CA HIS A 126 13.74 -9.66 6.70
C HIS A 126 14.97 -10.56 6.77
N GLY A 127 15.73 -10.63 5.68
CA GLY A 127 16.93 -11.43 5.60
C GLY A 127 18.19 -10.58 5.62
N ALA A 128 19.33 -11.25 5.84
CA ALA A 128 20.63 -10.58 5.78
C ALA A 128 20.86 -10.05 4.35
N GLY A 129 21.23 -8.79 4.25
CA GLY A 129 21.49 -8.15 2.97
C GLY A 129 20.26 -7.56 2.29
N ASP A 130 19.07 -7.72 2.87
CA ASP A 130 17.88 -7.06 2.33
C ASP A 130 17.94 -5.57 2.58
N THR A 131 17.55 -4.79 1.58
CA THR A 131 17.54 -3.33 1.66
C THR A 131 16.19 -2.80 1.21
N ASN A 132 15.88 -1.58 1.60
CA ASN A 132 14.67 -0.90 1.12
C ASN A 132 14.87 -0.51 -0.35
N GLU A 133 14.15 -1.15 -1.25
CA GLU A 133 14.29 -0.98 -2.69
C GLU A 133 13.38 0.08 -3.28
N LEU A 134 12.27 0.41 -2.59
CA LEU A 134 11.28 1.38 -3.04
C LEU A 134 11.19 2.54 -2.03
N SER A 135 10.75 3.69 -2.53
CA SER A 135 10.56 4.87 -1.67
C SER A 135 9.43 4.64 -0.67
N ASP A 136 9.58 5.18 0.54
CA ASP A 136 8.53 5.20 1.56
C ASP A 136 7.63 6.44 1.42
N ASP A 137 7.91 7.32 0.47
CA ASP A 137 7.10 8.51 0.22
C ASP A 137 5.76 8.12 -0.42
N ILE A 138 4.71 8.85 -0.03
CA ILE A 138 3.40 8.70 -0.67
C ILE A 138 3.53 9.16 -2.14
N ALA A 139 3.00 8.35 -3.07
CA ALA A 139 2.95 8.71 -4.48
C ALA A 139 1.63 9.44 -4.77
N PHE A 140 1.68 10.74 -4.97
CA PHE A 140 0.51 11.55 -5.33
C PHE A 140 0.43 11.64 -6.85
N MET A 141 -0.55 10.99 -7.45
CA MET A 141 -0.63 10.88 -8.90
C MET A 141 -1.26 12.10 -9.58
N ASP A 142 -1.95 12.95 -8.81
CA ASP A 142 -2.48 14.23 -9.33
C ASP A 142 -1.47 15.38 -9.18
N GLY A 143 -0.33 15.10 -8.63
CA GLY A 143 0.61 16.12 -8.20
C GLY A 143 0.18 16.72 -6.88
N GLU A 144 1.03 16.82 -5.93
CA GLU A 144 0.72 17.37 -4.58
C GLU A 144 0.61 18.91 -4.55
#